data_9ebb7557fdc75be8012c6fb97ca8e6cf
#
_entry.id   9ebb7557fdc75be8012c6fb97ca8e6cf
#
_cell.length_a   1.000
_cell.length_b   1.000
_cell.length_c   1.000
_cell.angle_alpha   90.00
_cell.angle_beta   90.00
_cell.angle_gamma   90.00
#
_symmetry.space_group_name_H-M   'P 1'
#
loop_
_entity.id
_entity.type
_entity.pdbx_description
1 polymer ?
#
loop_
_entity_poly.entity_id
_entity_poly.type
_entity_poly.pdbx_seq_one_letter_code
_entity_poly.pdbx_strand_id
1 'polypeptide(L)'
;MRTIELNKEQRDEIMSALAEVHNEDGRFDIDIELDTITINAHGWVEIDGYIEDDGVCGYMNGTGAWIETYRAASVELTAYDEDGNEYEVDKESNNIIDKYLNAA
;
A
#
# COMPACT_ATOMS: atom_id res chain seq x y z
N MET A 1 -3.63 -7.30 -23.90
CA MET A 1 -2.48 -6.95 -23.02
C MET A 1 -1.94 -8.21 -22.36
N ARG A 2 -0.63 -8.34 -22.30
CA ARG A 2 0.00 -9.50 -21.68
C ARG A 2 -0.03 -9.39 -20.16
N THR A 3 -0.11 -10.53 -19.50
CA THR A 3 -0.10 -10.61 -18.05
C THR A 3 1.24 -11.16 -17.57
N ILE A 4 1.81 -10.55 -16.57
CA ILE A 4 3.01 -11.02 -15.91
C ILE A 4 2.65 -11.60 -14.54
N GLU A 5 3.20 -12.76 -14.22
CA GLU A 5 3.04 -13.38 -12.91
C GLU A 5 4.19 -13.00 -11.99
N LEU A 6 3.85 -12.54 -10.80
CA LEU A 6 4.85 -12.20 -9.80
C LEU A 6 5.06 -13.40 -8.87
N ASN A 7 6.32 -13.67 -8.52
CA ASN A 7 6.63 -14.69 -7.52
C ASN A 7 6.55 -14.07 -6.12
N LYS A 8 6.70 -14.90 -5.10
CA LYS A 8 6.60 -14.46 -3.71
C LYS A 8 7.63 -13.38 -3.38
N GLU A 9 8.84 -13.55 -3.85
CA GLU A 9 9.94 -12.62 -3.59
C GLU A 9 9.65 -11.24 -4.17
N GLN A 10 9.13 -11.19 -5.37
CA GLN A 10 8.73 -9.94 -6.02
C GLN A 10 7.58 -9.28 -5.27
N ARG A 11 6.58 -10.06 -4.86
CA ARG A 11 5.47 -9.53 -4.07
C ARG A 11 5.95 -8.95 -2.74
N ASP A 12 6.88 -9.64 -2.08
CA ASP A 12 7.43 -9.18 -0.80
C ASP A 12 8.18 -7.86 -0.96
N GLU A 13 8.91 -7.69 -2.05
CA GLU A 13 9.60 -6.43 -2.35
C GLU A 13 8.61 -5.29 -2.58
N ILE A 14 7.52 -5.57 -3.29
CA ILE A 14 6.47 -4.57 -3.53
C ILE A 14 5.82 -4.18 -2.20
N MET A 15 5.49 -5.14 -1.37
CA MET A 15 4.88 -4.87 -0.07
C MET A 15 5.81 -4.07 0.84
N SER A 16 7.12 -4.36 0.80
CA SER A 16 8.11 -3.59 1.55
C SER A 16 8.15 -2.13 1.10
N ALA A 17 8.09 -1.91 -0.21
CA ALA A 17 8.07 -0.56 -0.75
C ALA A 17 6.78 0.18 -0.40
N LEU A 18 5.67 -0.53 -0.31
CA LEU A 18 4.37 0.03 0.06
C LEU A 18 4.20 0.22 1.57
N ALA A 19 5.13 -0.27 2.37
CA ALA A 19 5.05 -0.13 3.83
C ALA A 19 4.94 1.35 4.27
N GLU A 20 5.56 2.25 3.54
CA GLU A 20 5.49 3.68 3.83
C GLU A 20 4.09 4.24 3.59
N VAL A 21 3.44 3.83 2.51
CA VAL A 21 2.10 4.33 2.18
C VAL A 21 1.00 3.63 2.96
N HIS A 22 1.29 2.48 3.53
CA HIS A 22 0.33 1.69 4.30
C HIS A 22 -0.29 2.50 5.45
N ASN A 23 0.47 3.39 6.04
CA ASN A 23 0.03 4.21 7.17
C ASN A 23 -0.26 5.66 6.78
N GLU A 24 -0.24 5.99 5.50
CA GLU A 24 -0.50 7.34 5.03
C GLU A 24 -1.86 7.41 4.35
N ASP A 25 -2.71 8.31 4.83
CA ASP A 25 -3.99 8.60 4.21
C ASP A 25 -3.79 9.40 2.93
N GLY A 26 -4.45 9.02 1.87
CA GLY A 26 -4.39 9.75 0.61
C GLY A 26 -4.09 8.86 -0.59
N ARG A 27 -3.79 9.49 -1.70
CA ARG A 27 -3.44 8.79 -2.95
C ARG A 27 -1.95 8.61 -3.04
N PHE A 28 -1.56 7.53 -3.68
CA PHE A 28 -0.15 7.27 -3.95
C PHE A 28 0.04 6.77 -5.38
N ASP A 29 1.24 7.00 -5.88
CA ASP A 29 1.68 6.53 -7.19
C ASP A 29 3.19 6.39 -7.10
N ILE A 30 3.67 5.16 -7.00
CA ILE A 30 5.09 4.89 -6.84
C ILE A 30 5.58 3.86 -7.85
N ASP A 31 6.84 3.97 -8.23
CA ASP A 31 7.51 3.01 -9.09
C ASP A 31 8.47 2.18 -8.26
N ILE A 32 8.39 0.88 -8.41
CA ILE A 32 9.21 -0.08 -7.69
C ILE A 32 10.05 -0.85 -8.70
N GLU A 33 11.35 -0.68 -8.63
CA GLU A 33 12.26 -1.41 -9.51
C GLU A 33 12.51 -2.81 -8.97
N LEU A 34 12.12 -3.79 -9.76
CA LEU A 34 12.46 -5.18 -9.53
C LEU A 34 13.46 -5.55 -10.63
N ASP A 35 14.35 -6.39 -10.37
CA ASP A 35 15.34 -6.94 -11.30
C ASP A 35 15.28 -6.39 -12.74
N THR A 36 14.50 -7.02 -13.62
CA THR A 36 14.35 -6.62 -15.03
C THR A 36 13.05 -5.90 -15.34
N ILE A 37 12.20 -5.68 -14.35
CA ILE A 37 10.92 -5.03 -14.54
C ILE A 37 10.70 -3.91 -13.52
N THR A 38 9.85 -2.96 -13.89
CA THR A 38 9.43 -1.89 -12.99
C THR A 38 7.94 -2.06 -12.74
N ILE A 39 7.53 -2.01 -11.49
CA ILE A 39 6.13 -2.07 -11.11
C ILE A 39 5.65 -0.68 -10.73
N ASN A 40 4.62 -0.20 -11.40
CA ASN A 40 3.91 1.00 -11.00
C ASN A 40 2.77 0.59 -10.07
N ALA A 41 2.80 1.07 -8.85
CA ALA A 41 1.73 0.85 -7.89
C ALA A 41 1.04 2.17 -7.63
N HIS A 42 -0.24 2.25 -7.95
CA HIS A 42 -1.01 3.46 -7.70
C HIS A 42 -2.36 3.10 -7.09
N GLY A 43 -2.86 4.01 -6.31
CA GLY A 43 -4.12 3.80 -5.63
C GLY A 43 -4.34 4.82 -4.53
N TRP A 44 -5.06 4.38 -3.50
CA TRP A 44 -5.38 5.25 -2.38
C TRP A 44 -5.46 4.43 -1.10
N VAL A 45 -5.21 5.12 0.00
CA VAL A 45 -5.41 4.59 1.35
C VAL A 45 -6.28 5.59 2.10
N GLU A 46 -7.33 5.10 2.72
CA GLU A 46 -8.21 5.92 3.55
C GLU A 46 -8.17 5.36 4.97
N ILE A 47 -7.75 6.19 5.89
CA ILE A 47 -7.64 5.81 7.29
C ILE A 47 -8.43 6.84 8.08
N ASP A 48 -9.38 6.36 8.88
CA ASP A 48 -10.15 7.23 9.76
C ASP A 48 -10.00 6.73 11.21
N GLY A 49 -10.13 7.66 12.13
CA GLY A 49 -9.99 7.32 13.53
C GLY A 49 -10.00 8.57 14.40
N TYR A 50 -9.56 8.41 15.62
CA TYR A 50 -9.52 9.51 16.57
C TYR A 50 -8.36 9.32 17.54
N ILE A 51 -7.98 10.42 18.18
CA ILE A 51 -7.00 10.37 19.25
C ILE A 51 -7.76 10.14 20.54
N GLU A 52 -7.47 9.04 21.21
CA GLU A 52 -8.07 8.76 22.51
C GLU A 52 -7.47 9.66 23.55
N ASP A 53 -8.33 10.48 24.15
CA ASP A 53 -8.00 11.31 25.29
C ASP A 53 -8.26 10.47 26.53
N ASP A 54 -7.30 10.34 27.39
CA ASP A 54 -7.45 9.58 28.64
C ASP A 54 -8.37 10.27 29.67
N GLY A 55 -8.89 11.42 29.31
CA GLY A 55 -9.85 12.13 30.13
C GLY A 55 -9.29 12.76 31.38
N VAL A 56 -7.99 12.80 31.51
CA VAL A 56 -7.36 13.39 32.69
C VAL A 56 -7.21 14.87 32.51
N CYS A 57 -8.22 15.59 32.93
CA CYS A 57 -8.15 16.99 33.35
C CYS A 57 -7.29 17.93 32.54
N GLY A 58 -7.54 18.04 31.26
CA GLY A 58 -6.91 19.08 30.48
C GLY A 58 -5.41 18.96 30.30
N TYR A 59 -4.80 17.95 30.78
CA TYR A 59 -3.39 17.68 30.49
C TYR A 59 -3.29 16.84 29.25
N MET A 60 -3.19 17.49 28.15
CA MET A 60 -2.86 16.84 26.92
C MET A 60 -1.36 16.56 26.94
N ASN A 61 -0.99 15.46 27.49
CA ASN A 61 0.41 15.06 27.53
C ASN A 61 0.96 14.60 26.21
N GLY A 62 0.17 14.74 25.15
CA GLY A 62 0.57 14.20 23.88
C GLY A 62 0.61 12.67 23.86
N THR A 63 0.02 12.05 24.88
CA THR A 63 0.00 10.60 25.00
C THR A 63 -1.25 9.96 24.46
N GLY A 64 -2.12 10.74 23.84
CA GLY A 64 -3.31 10.18 23.21
C GLY A 64 -2.93 9.18 22.13
N ALA A 65 -3.36 7.93 22.28
CA ALA A 65 -3.13 6.92 21.26
C ALA A 65 -4.07 7.14 20.10
N TRP A 66 -3.55 7.00 18.91
CA TRP A 66 -4.40 7.01 17.71
C TRP A 66 -5.19 5.70 17.66
N ILE A 67 -6.50 5.81 17.60
CA ILE A 67 -7.39 4.67 17.46
C ILE A 67 -7.93 4.65 16.04
N GLU A 68 -7.51 3.68 15.28
CA GLU A 68 -8.00 3.48 13.92
C GLU A 68 -9.37 2.82 13.95
N THR A 69 -10.38 3.47 13.40
CA THR A 69 -11.76 2.96 13.37
C THR A 69 -12.16 2.46 12.01
N TYR A 70 -11.43 2.85 10.98
CA TYR A 70 -11.75 2.50 9.61
C TYR A 70 -10.49 2.52 8.76
N ARG A 71 -10.37 1.52 7.91
CA ARG A 71 -9.31 1.47 6.92
C ARG A 71 -9.85 0.86 5.64
N ALA A 72 -9.58 1.50 4.53
CA ALA A 72 -9.84 0.97 3.20
C ALA A 72 -8.70 1.40 2.30
N ALA A 73 -8.33 0.55 1.38
CA ALA A 73 -7.29 0.85 0.42
C ALA A 73 -7.54 0.09 -0.87
N SER A 74 -7.02 0.63 -1.95
CA SER A 74 -7.05 -0.04 -3.25
C SER A 74 -5.73 0.24 -3.94
N VAL A 75 -5.20 -0.76 -4.63
CA VAL A 75 -3.98 -0.61 -5.40
C VAL A 75 -4.15 -1.29 -6.76
N GLU A 76 -3.67 -0.62 -7.79
CA GLU A 76 -3.53 -1.17 -9.12
C GLU A 76 -2.05 -1.28 -9.45
N LEU A 77 -1.66 -2.46 -9.94
CA LEU A 77 -0.29 -2.72 -10.31
C LEU A 77 -0.18 -2.87 -11.82
N THR A 78 0.80 -2.19 -12.38
CA THR A 78 1.15 -2.30 -13.80
C THR A 78 2.64 -2.57 -13.89
N ALA A 79 3.04 -3.49 -14.74
CA ALA A 79 4.45 -3.82 -14.93
C ALA A 79 4.96 -3.27 -16.24
N TYR A 80 6.21 -2.85 -16.25
CA TYR A 80 6.91 -2.39 -17.46
C TYR A 80 8.23 -3.13 -17.58
N ASP A 81 8.55 -3.58 -18.79
CA ASP A 81 9.86 -4.20 -19.03
C ASP A 81 10.91 -3.13 -19.34
N GLU A 82 12.14 -3.58 -19.63
CA GLU A 82 13.25 -2.68 -19.95
C GLU A 82 13.02 -1.83 -21.20
N ASP A 83 12.19 -2.31 -22.10
CA ASP A 83 11.85 -1.60 -23.34
C ASP A 83 10.64 -0.67 -23.19
N GLY A 84 10.03 -0.66 -22.00
CA GLY A 84 8.88 0.19 -21.71
C GLY A 84 7.55 -0.44 -22.10
N ASN A 85 7.53 -1.72 -22.42
CA ASN A 85 6.28 -2.43 -22.73
C ASN A 85 5.48 -2.65 -21.45
N GLU A 86 4.19 -2.40 -21.53
CA GLU A 86 3.27 -2.50 -20.41
C GLU A 86 2.67 -3.89 -20.30
N TYR A 87 2.57 -4.39 -19.07
CA TYR A 87 1.96 -5.68 -18.76
C TYR A 87 1.00 -5.52 -17.61
N GLU A 88 -0.06 -6.32 -17.61
CA GLU A 88 -0.92 -6.43 -16.45
C GLU A 88 -0.27 -7.37 -15.43
N VAL A 89 -0.36 -7.04 -14.17
CA VAL A 89 0.06 -7.94 -13.09
C VAL A 89 -1.06 -8.95 -12.84
N ASP A 90 -0.69 -10.20 -12.58
CA ASP A 90 -1.67 -11.25 -12.33
C ASP A 90 -2.60 -10.90 -11.16
N LYS A 91 -3.85 -11.31 -11.26
CA LYS A 91 -4.89 -10.99 -10.28
C LYS A 91 -4.55 -11.47 -8.88
N GLU A 92 -3.96 -12.64 -8.76
CA GLU A 92 -3.60 -13.19 -7.46
C GLU A 92 -2.62 -12.29 -6.73
N SER A 93 -1.57 -11.85 -7.41
CA SER A 93 -0.57 -10.95 -6.84
C SER A 93 -1.17 -9.60 -6.48
N ASN A 94 -1.99 -9.05 -7.36
CA ASN A 94 -2.66 -7.78 -7.10
C ASN A 94 -3.58 -7.89 -5.87
N ASN A 95 -4.31 -8.99 -5.73
CA ASN A 95 -5.19 -9.22 -4.58
C ASN A 95 -4.41 -9.38 -3.27
N ILE A 96 -3.28 -10.06 -3.30
CA ILE A 96 -2.42 -10.23 -2.12
C ILE A 96 -1.93 -8.87 -1.64
N ILE A 97 -1.47 -8.03 -2.56
CA ILE A 97 -0.94 -6.71 -2.22
C ILE A 97 -2.06 -5.77 -1.77
N ASP A 98 -3.21 -5.86 -2.42
CA ASP A 98 -4.38 -5.09 -2.02
C ASP A 98 -4.81 -5.43 -0.59
N LYS A 99 -4.82 -6.70 -0.23
CA LYS A 99 -5.11 -7.15 1.14
C LYS A 99 -4.09 -6.63 2.14
N TYR A 100 -2.83 -6.57 1.75
CA TYR A 100 -1.79 -6.03 2.61
C TYR A 100 -2.09 -4.58 2.99
N LEU A 101 -2.48 -3.76 2.01
CA LEU A 101 -2.83 -2.36 2.27
C LEU A 101 -4.09 -2.20 3.11
N ASN A 102 -5.01 -3.15 3.02
CA ASN A 102 -6.25 -3.13 3.81
C ASN A 102 -6.08 -3.71 5.21
N ALA A 103 -4.99 -4.38 5.50
CA ALA A 103 -4.73 -4.97 6.79
C ALA A 103 -4.31 -3.90 7.80
N ALA A 104 -4.93 -3.94 8.96
CA ALA A 104 -4.60 -3.04 10.06
C ALA A 104 -3.33 -3.50 10.78
#